data_53d3269f48f289c76758ec668c711014
#
_entry.id   53d3269f48f289c76758ec668c711014
#
_cell.length_a   1.000
_cell.length_b   1.000
_cell.length_c   1.000
_cell.angle_alpha   90.00
_cell.angle_beta   90.00
_cell.angle_gamma   90.00
#
_symmetry.space_group_name_H-M   'P 1'
#
loop_
_entity.id
_entity.type
_entity.pdbx_description
1 polymer ?
#
loop_
_entity_poly.entity_id
_entity_poly.type
_entity_poly.pdbx_seq_one_letter_code
_entity_poly.pdbx_strand_id
1 'polypeptide(L)'
;FYFQEGVNSIYTILSHTWKNIEAQAGVRGEHTHTVLRSSVEGADRTKNRFEFFPSVHLGYTFPNEHRLLASYSRRTTRPQLFYMEPYITYRDFYTAEIGNPDIRPEYINSFELNYRKSFGENTVSATAFHRYRKDKIERLRVPYSAGVTLDSMANVGHDYSTGIELSVSLHPVRWWNTTVNGNVYHYKVKNEQAAGGNTTSSTNYDILWNNLFNLGKYTRIQLDGSFVGPSVTTQGRTDAYWYANVAVRQQL
;
A
#
# COMPACT_ATOMS: atom_id res chain seq x y z
N PHE A 1 20.34 21.02 -8.65
CA PHE A 1 19.31 20.03 -9.01
C PHE A 1 17.97 20.72 -9.19
N TYR A 2 17.34 20.52 -10.36
CA TYR A 2 16.02 21.05 -10.68
C TYR A 2 15.10 19.91 -11.09
N PHE A 3 13.90 19.89 -10.54
CA PHE A 3 12.86 18.92 -10.85
C PHE A 3 11.53 19.61 -11.07
N GLN A 4 10.84 19.23 -12.14
CA GLN A 4 9.49 19.65 -12.43
C GLN A 4 8.68 18.45 -12.91
N GLU A 5 7.50 18.26 -12.33
CA GLU A 5 6.53 17.26 -12.81
C GLU A 5 5.18 17.94 -13.02
N GLY A 6 4.63 17.80 -14.21
CA GLY A 6 3.28 18.22 -14.57
C GLY A 6 2.43 17.00 -14.89
N VAL A 7 1.28 16.89 -14.25
CA VAL A 7 0.31 15.81 -14.48
C VAL A 7 -1.01 16.39 -14.93
N ASN A 8 -1.41 16.05 -16.15
CA ASN A 8 -2.73 16.40 -16.69
C ASN A 8 -3.56 15.12 -16.76
N SER A 9 -4.79 15.16 -16.27
CA SER A 9 -5.67 14.00 -16.27
C SER A 9 -7.08 14.32 -16.74
N ILE A 10 -7.68 13.35 -17.43
CA ILE A 10 -9.08 13.31 -17.76
C ILE A 10 -9.66 11.99 -17.30
N TYR A 11 -10.87 12.00 -16.78
CA TYR A 11 -11.52 10.78 -16.34
C TYR A 11 -13.00 10.77 -16.70
N THR A 12 -13.55 9.56 -16.85
CA THR A 12 -14.98 9.31 -16.96
C THR A 12 -15.37 8.15 -16.07
N ILE A 13 -16.56 8.23 -15.50
CA ILE A 13 -17.16 7.19 -14.67
C ILE A 13 -18.61 7.04 -15.11
N LEU A 14 -19.00 5.79 -15.36
CA LEU A 14 -20.36 5.38 -15.61
C LEU A 14 -20.82 4.51 -14.45
N SER A 15 -21.97 4.81 -13.88
CA SER A 15 -22.56 4.00 -12.80
C SER A 15 -24.04 3.77 -13.07
N HIS A 16 -24.48 2.57 -12.75
CA HIS A 16 -25.87 2.20 -12.86
C HIS A 16 -26.27 1.25 -11.73
N THR A 17 -27.45 1.47 -11.17
CA THR A 17 -28.03 0.60 -10.15
C THR A 17 -29.32 0.01 -10.69
N TRP A 18 -29.39 -1.32 -10.72
CA TRP A 18 -30.60 -2.04 -11.13
C TRP A 18 -31.01 -3.01 -10.03
N LYS A 19 -32.10 -2.66 -9.33
CA LYS A 19 -32.55 -3.43 -8.14
C LYS A 19 -31.41 -3.56 -7.11
N ASN A 20 -30.94 -4.76 -6.93
CA ASN A 20 -29.90 -5.12 -5.95
C ASN A 20 -28.48 -5.15 -6.54
N ILE A 21 -28.35 -4.85 -7.84
CA ILE A 21 -27.06 -4.85 -8.55
C ILE A 21 -26.60 -3.40 -8.72
N GLU A 22 -25.38 -3.12 -8.32
CA GLU A 22 -24.67 -1.86 -8.58
C GLU A 22 -23.50 -2.16 -9.51
N ALA A 23 -23.42 -1.45 -10.63
CA ALA A 23 -22.29 -1.55 -11.55
C ALA A 23 -21.68 -0.17 -11.77
N GLN A 24 -20.36 -0.09 -11.66
CA GLN A 24 -19.59 1.11 -11.96
C GLN A 24 -18.37 0.74 -12.77
N ALA A 25 -18.12 1.48 -13.85
CA ALA A 25 -16.90 1.38 -14.64
C ALA A 25 -16.34 2.78 -14.86
N GLY A 26 -15.03 2.92 -14.74
CA GLY A 26 -14.33 4.18 -14.94
C GLY A 26 -13.00 4.00 -15.63
N VAL A 27 -12.55 5.04 -16.28
CA VAL A 27 -11.19 5.14 -16.81
C VAL A 27 -10.67 6.55 -16.61
N ARG A 28 -9.41 6.64 -16.14
CA ARG A 28 -8.64 7.88 -16.06
C ARG A 28 -7.45 7.76 -17.00
N GLY A 29 -7.32 8.72 -17.91
CA GLY A 29 -6.13 8.93 -18.74
C GLY A 29 -5.25 10.01 -18.13
N GLU A 30 -3.96 9.78 -18.01
CA GLU A 30 -2.98 10.75 -17.51
C GLU A 30 -1.87 10.97 -18.52
N HIS A 31 -1.50 12.25 -18.72
CA HIS A 31 -0.27 12.65 -19.37
C HIS A 31 0.66 13.26 -18.32
N THR A 32 1.79 12.62 -18.10
CA THR A 32 2.83 13.09 -17.16
C THR A 32 4.04 13.58 -17.96
N HIS A 33 4.43 14.84 -17.71
CA HIS A 33 5.64 15.45 -18.22
C HIS A 33 6.60 15.70 -17.05
N THR A 34 7.78 15.07 -17.09
CA THR A 34 8.79 15.18 -16.04
C THR A 34 10.09 15.74 -16.64
N VAL A 35 10.63 16.79 -16.02
CA VAL A 35 11.93 17.37 -16.35
C VAL A 35 12.82 17.28 -15.12
N LEU A 36 13.99 16.71 -15.29
CA LEU A 36 15.06 16.64 -14.30
C LEU A 36 16.32 17.25 -14.91
N ARG A 37 16.92 18.23 -14.23
CA ARG A 37 18.19 18.85 -14.57
C ARG A 37 19.17 18.75 -13.42
N SER A 38 20.38 18.38 -13.69
CA SER A 38 21.43 18.17 -12.69
C SER A 38 22.77 18.73 -13.18
N SER A 39 23.61 19.14 -12.23
CA SER A 39 25.01 19.44 -12.51
C SER A 39 25.87 18.18 -12.77
N VAL A 40 25.32 16.99 -12.49
CA VAL A 40 25.96 15.73 -12.80
C VAL A 40 25.80 15.44 -14.29
N GLU A 41 26.91 15.27 -15.01
CA GLU A 41 26.92 15.01 -16.43
C GLU A 41 26.14 13.73 -16.79
N GLY A 42 25.31 13.80 -17.82
CA GLY A 42 24.48 12.68 -18.27
C GLY A 42 23.26 12.36 -17.39
N ALA A 43 23.00 13.11 -16.32
CA ALA A 43 21.88 12.87 -15.43
C ALA A 43 20.58 13.58 -15.82
N ASP A 44 20.63 14.52 -16.77
CA ASP A 44 19.45 15.20 -17.28
C ASP A 44 18.43 14.22 -17.89
N ARG A 45 17.16 14.37 -17.53
CA ARG A 45 16.06 13.55 -18.05
C ARG A 45 14.85 14.41 -18.38
N THR A 46 14.25 14.14 -19.54
CA THR A 46 12.92 14.62 -19.89
C THR A 46 12.08 13.42 -20.29
N LYS A 47 10.99 13.18 -19.60
CA LYS A 47 10.12 12.01 -19.79
C LYS A 47 8.69 12.45 -20.03
N ASN A 48 8.05 11.90 -21.06
CA ASN A 48 6.63 12.01 -21.33
C ASN A 48 6.01 10.64 -21.23
N ARG A 49 4.92 10.50 -20.48
CA ARG A 49 4.19 9.25 -20.30
C ARG A 49 2.71 9.49 -20.51
N PHE A 50 2.09 8.56 -21.21
CA PHE A 50 0.64 8.48 -21.37
C PHE A 50 0.16 7.18 -20.76
N GLU A 51 -0.73 7.25 -19.78
CA GLU A 51 -1.09 6.11 -18.93
C GLU A 51 -2.61 6.05 -18.74
N PHE A 52 -3.15 4.82 -18.66
CA PHE A 52 -4.57 4.58 -18.41
C PHE A 52 -4.78 3.77 -17.15
N PHE A 53 -5.77 4.21 -16.35
CA PHE A 53 -6.12 3.64 -15.06
C PHE A 53 -7.60 3.26 -15.05
N PRO A 54 -7.95 2.06 -15.58
CA PRO A 54 -9.30 1.54 -15.52
C PRO A 54 -9.68 1.10 -14.12
N SER A 55 -10.97 1.17 -13.81
CA SER A 55 -11.60 0.63 -12.61
C SER A 55 -12.98 0.08 -12.92
N VAL A 56 -13.31 -1.05 -12.27
CA VAL A 56 -14.64 -1.68 -12.38
C VAL A 56 -15.07 -2.12 -11.00
N HIS A 57 -16.33 -1.86 -10.64
CA HIS A 57 -16.94 -2.31 -9.40
C HIS A 57 -18.30 -2.93 -9.73
N LEU A 58 -18.55 -4.10 -9.19
CA LEU A 58 -19.81 -4.82 -9.32
C LEU A 58 -20.28 -5.27 -7.95
N GLY A 59 -21.34 -4.67 -7.45
CA GLY A 59 -21.95 -4.93 -6.17
C GLY A 59 -23.28 -5.67 -6.29
N TYR A 60 -23.54 -6.56 -5.34
CA TYR A 60 -24.84 -7.18 -5.16
C TYR A 60 -25.24 -7.09 -3.69
N THR A 61 -26.43 -6.55 -3.43
CA THR A 61 -27.00 -6.44 -2.09
C THR A 61 -28.07 -7.53 -1.93
N PHE A 62 -27.80 -8.48 -1.04
CA PHE A 62 -28.73 -9.55 -0.67
C PHE A 62 -29.72 -9.05 0.40
N PRO A 63 -30.81 -9.77 0.64
CA PRO A 63 -31.64 -9.54 1.82
C PRO A 63 -30.85 -9.63 3.12
N ASN A 64 -31.36 -9.03 4.20
CA ASN A 64 -30.76 -9.07 5.55
C ASN A 64 -29.35 -8.43 5.63
N GLU A 65 -29.14 -7.32 4.88
CA GLU A 65 -27.93 -6.48 4.98
C GLU A 65 -26.60 -7.20 4.61
N HIS A 66 -26.68 -8.20 3.74
CA HIS A 66 -25.50 -8.81 3.14
C HIS A 66 -25.13 -8.08 1.84
N ARG A 67 -23.87 -7.81 1.63
CA ARG A 67 -23.36 -7.23 0.38
C ARG A 67 -22.12 -7.96 -0.10
N LEU A 68 -22.07 -8.24 -1.39
CA LEU A 68 -20.89 -8.74 -2.08
C LEU A 68 -20.45 -7.68 -3.09
N LEU A 69 -19.16 -7.35 -3.13
CA LEU A 69 -18.57 -6.38 -4.04
C LEU A 69 -17.32 -6.97 -4.66
N ALA A 70 -17.35 -7.16 -5.98
CA ALA A 70 -16.17 -7.46 -6.77
C ALA A 70 -15.60 -6.17 -7.36
N SER A 71 -14.30 -5.99 -7.32
CA SER A 71 -13.64 -4.82 -7.88
C SER A 71 -12.32 -5.15 -8.56
N TYR A 72 -12.02 -4.36 -9.58
CA TYR A 72 -10.71 -4.27 -10.22
C TYR A 72 -10.30 -2.81 -10.32
N SER A 73 -9.05 -2.53 -10.04
CA SER A 73 -8.46 -1.21 -10.28
C SER A 73 -6.99 -1.30 -10.67
N ARG A 74 -6.58 -0.40 -11.58
CA ARG A 74 -5.17 -0.13 -11.86
C ARG A 74 -4.78 1.22 -11.29
N ARG A 75 -3.62 1.26 -10.60
CA ARG A 75 -3.07 2.47 -9.97
C ARG A 75 -1.59 2.58 -10.25
N THR A 76 -1.02 3.78 -10.06
CA THR A 76 0.42 4.02 -10.13
C THR A 76 0.92 4.64 -8.84
N THR A 77 2.16 4.30 -8.48
CA THR A 77 2.94 5.00 -7.44
C THR A 77 4.16 5.62 -8.11
N ARG A 78 4.24 6.95 -8.09
CA ARG A 78 5.37 7.68 -8.67
C ARG A 78 6.54 7.70 -7.69
N PRO A 79 7.79 7.62 -8.19
CA PRO A 79 8.96 7.77 -7.35
C PRO A 79 8.98 9.17 -6.71
N GLN A 80 9.42 9.24 -5.46
CA GLN A 80 9.64 10.51 -4.77
C GLN A 80 10.88 11.21 -5.33
N LEU A 81 10.93 12.53 -5.21
CA LEU A 81 12.01 13.34 -5.76
C LEU A 81 13.40 12.86 -5.36
N PHE A 82 13.62 12.64 -4.08
CA PHE A 82 14.93 12.23 -3.55
C PHE A 82 15.38 10.83 -4.05
N TYR A 83 14.47 9.99 -4.58
CA TYR A 83 14.85 8.74 -5.24
C TYR A 83 15.52 8.97 -6.60
N MET A 84 15.43 10.16 -7.16
CA MET A 84 15.95 10.51 -8.48
C MET A 84 17.18 11.40 -8.42
N GLU A 85 17.63 11.87 -7.26
CA GLU A 85 18.78 12.76 -7.09
C GLU A 85 20.09 12.04 -7.46
N PRO A 86 20.78 12.43 -8.56
CA PRO A 86 21.89 11.66 -9.11
C PRO A 86 23.25 11.98 -8.48
N TYR A 87 23.30 12.35 -7.22
CA TYR A 87 24.54 12.62 -6.50
C TYR A 87 24.61 11.85 -5.20
N ILE A 88 25.86 11.51 -4.82
CA ILE A 88 26.12 10.75 -3.60
C ILE A 88 26.02 11.68 -2.40
N THR A 89 25.22 11.29 -1.43
CA THR A 89 25.09 11.93 -0.13
C THR A 89 25.49 10.95 0.96
N TYR A 90 26.39 11.33 1.86
CA TYR A 90 26.77 10.53 3.00
C TYR A 90 25.78 10.79 4.15
N ARG A 91 25.11 9.73 4.61
CA ARG A 91 24.24 9.77 5.79
C ARG A 91 25.04 9.68 7.07
N ASP A 92 26.06 8.85 7.04
CA ASP A 92 27.04 8.65 8.11
C ASP A 92 28.38 8.13 7.53
N PHE A 93 29.32 7.75 8.41
CA PHE A 93 30.65 7.25 8.00
C PHE A 93 30.63 5.92 7.23
N TYR A 94 29.53 5.17 7.30
CA TYR A 94 29.42 3.81 6.74
C TYR A 94 28.34 3.69 5.66
N THR A 95 27.51 4.74 5.48
CA THR A 95 26.36 4.71 4.59
C THR A 95 26.34 5.94 3.68
N ALA A 96 26.38 5.68 2.39
CA ALA A 96 26.15 6.65 1.33
C ALA A 96 24.81 6.36 0.63
N GLU A 97 24.18 7.36 0.06
CA GLU A 97 22.94 7.25 -0.72
C GLU A 97 23.11 7.92 -2.08
N ILE A 98 22.51 7.33 -3.10
CA ILE A 98 22.39 7.91 -4.44
C ILE A 98 21.01 7.61 -5.01
N GLY A 99 20.35 8.61 -5.59
CA GLY A 99 19.12 8.39 -6.35
C GLY A 99 19.40 7.88 -7.76
N ASN A 100 18.34 7.43 -8.43
CA ASN A 100 18.34 6.93 -9.78
C ASN A 100 17.42 7.77 -10.67
N PRO A 101 17.96 8.62 -11.58
CA PRO A 101 17.14 9.45 -12.46
C PRO A 101 16.30 8.65 -13.46
N ASP A 102 16.63 7.38 -13.67
CA ASP A 102 15.93 6.50 -14.60
C ASP A 102 14.84 5.64 -13.96
N ILE A 103 14.61 5.82 -12.65
CA ILE A 103 13.55 5.10 -11.94
C ILE A 103 12.17 5.35 -12.58
N ARG A 104 11.39 4.28 -12.70
CA ARG A 104 10.05 4.27 -13.29
C ARG A 104 8.99 4.18 -12.21
N PRO A 105 7.76 4.68 -12.47
CA PRO A 105 6.64 4.44 -11.58
C PRO A 105 6.31 2.95 -11.44
N GLU A 106 5.78 2.59 -10.27
CA GLU A 106 5.15 1.29 -10.07
C GLU A 106 3.72 1.28 -10.61
N TYR A 107 3.27 0.14 -11.13
CA TYR A 107 1.90 -0.08 -11.57
C TYR A 107 1.28 -1.23 -10.78
N ILE A 108 0.15 -0.96 -10.13
CA ILE A 108 -0.52 -1.92 -9.27
C ILE A 108 -1.89 -2.25 -9.88
N ASN A 109 -2.10 -3.53 -10.19
CA ASN A 109 -3.40 -4.07 -10.53
C ASN A 109 -3.95 -4.80 -9.30
N SER A 110 -5.14 -4.41 -8.84
CA SER A 110 -5.81 -4.99 -7.68
C SER A 110 -7.13 -5.62 -8.08
N PHE A 111 -7.33 -6.86 -7.68
CA PHE A 111 -8.57 -7.61 -7.79
C PHE A 111 -9.05 -7.92 -6.38
N GLU A 112 -10.28 -7.55 -6.06
CA GLU A 112 -10.81 -7.70 -4.71
C GLU A 112 -12.24 -8.23 -4.76
N LEU A 113 -12.56 -9.13 -3.82
CA LEU A 113 -13.91 -9.62 -3.57
C LEU A 113 -14.21 -9.40 -2.09
N ASN A 114 -15.06 -8.43 -1.82
CA ASN A 114 -15.46 -8.06 -0.47
C ASN A 114 -16.86 -8.60 -0.17
N TYR A 115 -16.99 -9.30 0.94
CA TYR A 115 -18.25 -9.63 1.56
C TYR A 115 -18.41 -8.84 2.84
N ARG A 116 -19.58 -8.20 3.02
CA ARG A 116 -19.94 -7.43 4.21
C ARG A 116 -21.30 -7.83 4.70
N LYS A 117 -21.43 -7.97 6.03
CA LYS A 117 -22.69 -8.11 6.73
C LYS A 117 -22.77 -7.08 7.85
N SER A 118 -23.90 -6.35 7.91
CA SER A 118 -24.26 -5.50 9.05
C SER A 118 -25.39 -6.15 9.83
N PHE A 119 -25.43 -5.98 11.13
CA PHE A 119 -26.48 -6.45 12.01
C PHE A 119 -26.57 -5.55 13.26
N GLY A 120 -27.62 -4.73 13.31
CA GLY A 120 -27.70 -3.64 14.28
C GLY A 120 -26.52 -2.68 14.12
N GLU A 121 -25.80 -2.41 15.21
CA GLU A 121 -24.61 -1.55 15.19
C GLU A 121 -23.32 -2.30 14.83
N ASN A 122 -23.41 -3.59 14.55
CA ASN A 122 -22.25 -4.44 14.29
C ASN A 122 -22.01 -4.61 12.78
N THR A 123 -20.74 -4.79 12.41
CA THR A 123 -20.35 -5.05 11.02
C THR A 123 -19.22 -6.07 10.99
N VAL A 124 -19.33 -7.03 10.07
CA VAL A 124 -18.27 -7.97 9.72
C VAL A 124 -18.02 -7.86 8.23
N SER A 125 -16.77 -7.74 7.84
CA SER A 125 -16.38 -7.82 6.42
C SER A 125 -15.15 -8.70 6.22
N ALA A 126 -15.13 -9.39 5.08
CA ALA A 126 -13.99 -10.18 4.62
C ALA A 126 -13.69 -9.81 3.17
N THR A 127 -12.43 -9.54 2.87
CA THR A 127 -11.97 -9.20 1.51
C THR A 127 -10.91 -10.20 1.08
N ALA A 128 -11.21 -11.01 0.08
CA ALA A 128 -10.19 -11.75 -0.65
C ALA A 128 -9.57 -10.83 -1.70
N PHE A 129 -8.25 -10.80 -1.80
CA PHE A 129 -7.55 -9.93 -2.74
C PHE A 129 -6.40 -10.62 -3.46
N HIS A 130 -6.13 -10.13 -4.67
CA HIS A 130 -4.92 -10.43 -5.43
C HIS A 130 -4.39 -9.12 -6.01
N ARG A 131 -3.14 -8.76 -5.66
CA ARG A 131 -2.46 -7.56 -6.13
C ARG A 131 -1.20 -7.96 -6.89
N TYR A 132 -1.06 -7.44 -8.10
CA TYR A 132 0.14 -7.55 -8.92
C TYR A 132 0.76 -6.18 -9.10
N ARG A 133 2.03 -6.01 -8.69
CA ARG A 133 2.79 -4.78 -8.86
C ARG A 133 3.92 -5.01 -9.84
N LYS A 134 3.95 -4.20 -10.90
CA LYS A 134 5.01 -4.14 -11.88
C LYS A 134 5.95 -2.96 -11.61
N ASP A 135 7.21 -3.09 -12.00
CA ASP A 135 8.27 -2.10 -11.83
C ASP A 135 8.44 -1.68 -10.35
N LYS A 136 8.36 -2.67 -9.43
CA LYS A 136 8.49 -2.43 -8.00
C LYS A 136 9.75 -1.64 -7.67
N ILE A 137 9.57 -0.54 -6.93
CA ILE A 137 10.68 0.30 -6.44
C ILE A 137 11.13 -0.26 -5.10
N GLU A 138 12.42 -0.53 -4.98
CA GLU A 138 13.01 -1.00 -3.72
C GLU A 138 14.41 -0.40 -3.54
N ARG A 139 14.82 -0.24 -2.28
CA ARG A 139 16.16 0.16 -1.93
C ARG A 139 17.09 -1.03 -2.10
N LEU A 140 18.14 -0.83 -2.88
CA LEU A 140 19.24 -1.79 -3.03
C LEU A 140 20.46 -1.26 -2.27
N ARG A 141 21.07 -2.13 -1.48
CA ARG A 141 22.30 -1.86 -0.75
C ARG A 141 23.43 -2.67 -1.34
N VAL A 142 24.50 -1.98 -1.73
CA VAL A 142 25.68 -2.59 -2.34
C VAL A 142 26.96 -2.06 -1.67
N PRO A 143 28.04 -2.85 -1.63
CA PRO A 143 29.35 -2.34 -1.24
C PRO A 143 29.80 -1.21 -2.19
N TYR A 144 30.30 -0.10 -1.63
CA TYR A 144 30.74 1.07 -2.41
C TYR A 144 32.23 1.33 -2.30
N SER A 145 32.75 1.40 -1.06
CA SER A 145 34.17 1.54 -0.78
C SER A 145 34.51 0.82 0.52
N ALA A 146 35.78 0.83 0.94
CA ALA A 146 36.20 0.14 2.16
C ALA A 146 35.36 0.61 3.39
N GLY A 147 34.53 -0.29 3.91
CA GLY A 147 33.65 -0.05 5.05
C GLY A 147 32.40 0.80 4.77
N VAL A 148 32.15 1.23 3.51
CA VAL A 148 30.99 2.05 3.15
C VAL A 148 30.05 1.26 2.24
N THR A 149 28.76 1.28 2.57
CA THR A 149 27.67 0.77 1.74
C THR A 149 26.97 1.90 0.98
N LEU A 150 26.54 1.65 -0.25
CA LEU A 150 25.74 2.57 -1.06
C LEU A 150 24.29 2.07 -1.12
N ASP A 151 23.39 2.89 -0.65
CA ASP A 151 21.94 2.69 -0.81
C ASP A 151 21.47 3.42 -2.06
N SER A 152 20.79 2.72 -2.96
CA SER A 152 20.18 3.30 -4.16
C SER A 152 18.77 2.77 -4.34
N MET A 153 17.95 3.50 -5.09
CA MET A 153 16.59 3.06 -5.44
C MET A 153 16.58 2.48 -6.85
N ALA A 154 15.94 1.34 -7.02
CA ALA A 154 15.82 0.69 -8.32
C ALA A 154 14.45 0.03 -8.52
N ASN A 155 14.05 -0.13 -9.79
CA ASN A 155 12.93 -0.99 -10.14
C ASN A 155 13.43 -2.42 -10.17
N VAL A 156 13.16 -3.17 -9.10
CA VAL A 156 13.73 -4.53 -8.93
C VAL A 156 13.00 -5.62 -9.71
N GLY A 157 11.79 -5.36 -10.22
CA GLY A 157 10.99 -6.31 -10.97
C GLY A 157 9.53 -6.24 -10.60
N HIS A 158 8.94 -7.34 -10.15
CA HIS A 158 7.51 -7.39 -9.82
C HIS A 158 7.22 -8.18 -8.56
N ASP A 159 6.10 -7.88 -7.92
CA ASP A 159 5.59 -8.66 -6.79
C ASP A 159 4.11 -9.02 -6.92
N TYR A 160 3.73 -10.00 -6.11
CA TYR A 160 2.36 -10.47 -5.94
C TYR A 160 2.02 -10.54 -4.47
N SER A 161 0.80 -10.12 -4.13
CA SER A 161 0.22 -10.30 -2.80
C SER A 161 -1.18 -10.91 -2.97
N THR A 162 -1.40 -12.09 -2.39
CA THR A 162 -2.70 -12.77 -2.45
C THR A 162 -3.10 -13.19 -1.04
N GLY A 163 -4.27 -12.77 -0.60
CA GLY A 163 -4.67 -13.02 0.78
C GLY A 163 -6.09 -12.63 1.12
N ILE A 164 -6.35 -12.55 2.41
CA ILE A 164 -7.64 -12.21 3.00
C ILE A 164 -7.42 -11.13 4.07
N GLU A 165 -8.25 -10.11 4.02
CA GLU A 165 -8.40 -9.08 5.05
C GLU A 165 -9.75 -9.30 5.76
N LEU A 166 -9.74 -9.28 7.10
CA LEU A 166 -10.92 -9.36 7.95
C LEU A 166 -11.07 -8.07 8.74
N SER A 167 -12.28 -7.56 8.82
CA SER A 167 -12.62 -6.41 9.66
C SER A 167 -13.90 -6.72 10.42
N VAL A 168 -13.84 -6.64 11.74
CA VAL A 168 -14.94 -6.92 12.66
C VAL A 168 -15.11 -5.72 13.58
N SER A 169 -16.26 -5.07 13.52
CA SER A 169 -16.64 -3.98 14.43
C SER A 169 -17.87 -4.38 15.21
N LEU A 170 -17.74 -4.46 16.53
CA LEU A 170 -18.78 -4.95 17.42
C LEU A 170 -19.05 -3.96 18.56
N HIS A 171 -20.29 -3.92 18.99
CA HIS A 171 -20.80 -3.26 20.20
C HIS A 171 -21.39 -4.33 21.13
N PRO A 172 -20.53 -5.13 21.82
CA PRO A 172 -21.02 -6.25 22.64
C PRO A 172 -21.96 -5.80 23.74
N VAL A 173 -21.71 -4.60 24.28
CA VAL A 173 -22.55 -3.90 25.25
C VAL A 173 -22.49 -2.39 25.01
N ARG A 174 -23.46 -1.63 25.52
CA ARG A 174 -23.61 -0.18 25.25
C ARG A 174 -22.38 0.68 25.60
N TRP A 175 -21.53 0.21 26.48
CA TRP A 175 -20.34 0.93 26.95
C TRP A 175 -19.04 0.41 26.34
N TRP A 176 -19.06 -0.64 25.52
CA TRP A 176 -17.87 -1.24 24.91
C TRP A 176 -18.00 -1.38 23.40
N ASN A 177 -17.11 -0.69 22.69
CA ASN A 177 -16.93 -0.82 21.25
C ASN A 177 -15.59 -1.48 20.98
N THR A 178 -15.56 -2.48 20.12
CA THR A 178 -14.33 -3.16 19.73
C THR A 178 -14.25 -3.29 18.21
N THR A 179 -13.05 -3.03 17.68
CA THR A 179 -12.75 -3.25 16.26
C THR A 179 -11.50 -4.08 16.17
N VAL A 180 -11.58 -5.17 15.40
CA VAL A 180 -10.45 -6.04 15.07
C VAL A 180 -10.28 -6.06 13.57
N ASN A 181 -9.08 -5.70 13.11
CA ASN A 181 -8.67 -5.85 11.72
C ASN A 181 -7.54 -6.87 11.65
N GLY A 182 -7.65 -7.84 10.79
CA GLY A 182 -6.64 -8.87 10.58
C GLY A 182 -6.40 -9.04 9.09
N ASN A 183 -5.16 -9.35 8.76
CA ASN A 183 -4.71 -9.52 7.39
C ASN A 183 -3.76 -10.71 7.34
N VAL A 184 -3.95 -11.60 6.38
CA VAL A 184 -3.03 -12.70 6.08
C VAL A 184 -2.89 -12.83 4.58
N TYR A 185 -1.65 -12.83 4.08
CA TYR A 185 -1.39 -12.95 2.66
C TYR A 185 -0.07 -13.62 2.34
N HIS A 186 -0.06 -14.33 1.23
CA HIS A 186 1.17 -14.81 0.62
C HIS A 186 1.76 -13.70 -0.24
N TYR A 187 3.00 -13.34 0.06
CA TYR A 187 3.80 -12.36 -0.66
C TYR A 187 4.89 -13.05 -1.46
N LYS A 188 5.11 -12.64 -2.70
CA LYS A 188 6.17 -13.13 -3.56
C LYS A 188 6.76 -11.97 -4.35
N VAL A 189 8.06 -11.77 -4.26
CA VAL A 189 8.79 -10.76 -5.03
C VAL A 189 9.84 -11.42 -5.90
N LYS A 190 9.91 -10.98 -7.17
CA LYS A 190 10.95 -11.38 -8.11
C LYS A 190 11.88 -10.21 -8.36
N ASN A 191 13.16 -10.39 -8.00
CA ASN A 191 14.21 -9.44 -8.29
C ASN A 191 14.87 -9.79 -9.63
N GLU A 192 14.61 -8.99 -10.65
CA GLU A 192 15.16 -9.15 -12.02
C GLU A 192 16.53 -8.48 -12.17
N GLN A 193 16.96 -7.67 -11.19
CA GLN A 193 18.27 -7.02 -11.15
C GLN A 193 19.36 -7.94 -10.58
N ALA A 194 18.98 -8.97 -9.81
CA ALA A 194 19.93 -9.96 -9.31
C ALA A 194 20.44 -10.87 -10.45
N ALA A 195 21.69 -11.24 -10.40
CA ALA A 195 22.29 -12.19 -11.35
C ALA A 195 21.52 -13.52 -11.34
N GLY A 196 20.93 -13.91 -12.47
CA GLY A 196 20.10 -15.09 -12.61
C GLY A 196 18.64 -14.92 -12.12
N GLY A 197 18.26 -13.73 -11.66
CA GLY A 197 16.97 -13.44 -11.05
C GLY A 197 16.80 -14.16 -9.70
N ASN A 198 16.27 -13.47 -8.71
CA ASN A 198 15.96 -14.08 -7.42
C ASN A 198 14.48 -13.93 -7.09
N THR A 199 13.89 -14.96 -6.51
CA THR A 199 12.50 -14.96 -6.08
C THR A 199 12.45 -15.26 -4.58
N THR A 200 11.87 -14.33 -3.82
CA THR A 200 11.67 -14.50 -2.38
C THR A 200 10.18 -14.47 -2.07
N SER A 201 9.74 -15.28 -1.12
CA SER A 201 8.35 -15.32 -0.70
C SER A 201 8.21 -15.46 0.80
N SER A 202 7.10 -14.97 1.33
CA SER A 202 6.71 -15.11 2.74
C SER A 202 5.20 -15.14 2.88
N THR A 203 4.75 -15.69 4.00
CA THR A 203 3.38 -15.47 4.47
C THR A 203 3.41 -14.38 5.51
N ASN A 204 2.77 -13.26 5.20
CA ASN A 204 2.69 -12.09 6.05
C ASN A 204 1.33 -12.06 6.74
N TYR A 205 1.29 -11.58 7.97
CA TYR A 205 0.06 -11.43 8.73
C TYR A 205 0.20 -10.32 9.75
N ASP A 206 -0.89 -9.63 10.00
CA ASP A 206 -0.99 -8.60 11.02
C ASP A 206 -2.38 -8.56 11.64
N ILE A 207 -2.44 -8.09 12.88
CA ILE A 207 -3.68 -7.87 13.61
C ILE A 207 -3.59 -6.51 14.28
N LEU A 208 -4.63 -5.70 14.10
CA LEU A 208 -4.87 -4.45 14.80
C LEU A 208 -6.15 -4.58 15.61
N TRP A 209 -6.08 -4.27 16.90
CA TRP A 209 -7.21 -4.39 17.81
C TRP A 209 -7.40 -3.08 18.58
N ASN A 210 -8.59 -2.50 18.46
CA ASN A 210 -8.97 -1.27 19.12
C ASN A 210 -10.17 -1.52 20.01
N ASN A 211 -10.12 -1.03 21.25
CA ASN A 211 -11.23 -1.07 22.19
C ASN A 211 -11.50 0.31 22.76
N LEU A 212 -12.75 0.64 22.87
CA LEU A 212 -13.24 1.87 23.48
C LEU A 212 -14.27 1.53 24.54
N PHE A 213 -13.97 1.89 25.78
CA PHE A 213 -14.85 1.71 26.94
C PHE A 213 -15.39 3.08 27.39
N ASN A 214 -16.69 3.28 27.30
CA ASN A 214 -17.39 4.48 27.75
C ASN A 214 -17.96 4.21 29.16
N LEU A 215 -17.21 4.56 30.19
CA LEU A 215 -17.56 4.29 31.58
C LEU A 215 -18.35 5.47 32.18
N GLY A 216 -19.69 5.40 32.08
CA GLY A 216 -20.58 6.48 32.47
C GLY A 216 -20.53 7.68 31.53
N LYS A 217 -20.78 8.89 32.04
CA LYS A 217 -20.88 10.11 31.22
C LYS A 217 -19.53 10.79 30.95
N TYR A 218 -18.54 10.55 31.79
CA TYR A 218 -17.35 11.40 31.89
C TYR A 218 -16.04 10.67 31.62
N THR A 219 -16.02 9.34 31.72
CA THR A 219 -14.79 8.55 31.60
C THR A 219 -14.78 7.71 30.33
N ARG A 220 -13.72 7.82 29.57
CA ARG A 220 -13.48 7.00 28.37
C ARG A 220 -12.09 6.40 28.46
N ILE A 221 -12.00 5.09 28.26
CA ILE A 221 -10.72 4.35 28.18
C ILE A 221 -10.61 3.76 26.79
N GLN A 222 -9.45 3.94 26.18
CA GLN A 222 -9.09 3.32 24.90
C GLN A 222 -7.90 2.39 25.12
N LEU A 223 -8.00 1.18 24.58
CA LEU A 223 -6.91 0.18 24.53
C LEU A 223 -6.70 -0.23 23.09
N ASP A 224 -5.50 -0.01 22.58
CA ASP A 224 -5.12 -0.38 21.24
C ASP A 224 -3.97 -1.38 21.29
N GLY A 225 -4.02 -2.40 20.44
CA GLY A 225 -2.95 -3.36 20.29
C GLY A 225 -2.68 -3.64 18.82
N SER A 226 -1.43 -3.86 18.48
CA SER A 226 -1.02 -4.28 17.14
C SER A 226 0.05 -5.35 17.22
N PHE A 227 -0.09 -6.35 16.38
CA PHE A 227 0.92 -7.37 16.12
C PHE A 227 1.18 -7.44 14.62
N VAL A 228 2.45 -7.38 14.22
CA VAL A 228 2.89 -7.51 12.83
C VAL A 228 3.83 -8.70 12.76
N GLY A 229 3.49 -9.67 11.93
CA GLY A 229 4.31 -10.85 11.67
C GLY A 229 5.59 -10.54 10.87
N PRO A 230 6.48 -11.51 10.71
CA PRO A 230 7.69 -11.32 9.93
C PRO A 230 7.38 -11.12 8.45
N SER A 231 8.22 -10.38 7.75
CA SER A 231 8.10 -10.13 6.32
C SER A 231 9.45 -10.23 5.61
N VAL A 232 9.45 -10.39 4.29
CA VAL A 232 10.66 -10.43 3.48
C VAL A 232 10.68 -9.31 2.46
N THR A 233 11.91 -8.88 2.12
CA THR A 233 12.25 -7.99 1.02
C THR A 233 13.13 -8.74 0.02
N THR A 234 13.59 -8.09 -1.04
CA THR A 234 14.54 -8.70 -1.99
C THR A 234 15.91 -8.96 -1.39
N GLN A 235 16.29 -8.27 -0.31
CA GLN A 235 17.63 -8.32 0.31
C GLN A 235 17.62 -8.68 1.79
N GLY A 236 16.46 -8.95 2.41
CA GLY A 236 16.41 -9.20 3.84
C GLY A 236 15.08 -9.66 4.37
N ARG A 237 15.01 -9.71 5.69
CA ARG A 237 13.82 -10.07 6.46
C ARG A 237 13.62 -9.06 7.60
N THR A 238 12.37 -8.77 7.90
CA THR A 238 11.95 -8.01 9.08
C THR A 238 11.34 -8.99 10.07
N ASP A 239 11.75 -8.95 11.33
CA ASP A 239 11.18 -9.77 12.39
C ASP A 239 9.83 -9.25 12.86
N ALA A 240 9.08 -10.12 13.54
CA ALA A 240 7.79 -9.76 14.11
C ALA A 240 7.94 -8.75 15.25
N TYR A 241 6.98 -7.87 15.40
CA TYR A 241 6.90 -6.93 16.53
C TYR A 241 5.44 -6.70 16.95
N TRP A 242 5.28 -6.19 18.17
CA TRP A 242 3.98 -5.79 18.70
C TRP A 242 4.10 -4.50 19.51
N TYR A 243 3.00 -3.80 19.63
CA TYR A 243 2.87 -2.66 20.53
C TYR A 243 1.45 -2.56 21.07
N ALA A 244 1.30 -1.89 22.22
CA ALA A 244 0.02 -1.59 22.82
C ALA A 244 0.02 -0.17 23.38
N ASN A 245 -1.13 0.49 23.31
CA ASN A 245 -1.34 1.84 23.81
C ASN A 245 -2.57 1.87 24.72
N VAL A 246 -2.52 2.70 25.74
CA VAL A 246 -3.63 2.99 26.63
C VAL A 246 -3.84 4.50 26.67
N ALA A 247 -5.08 4.94 26.51
CA ALA A 247 -5.47 6.32 26.70
C ALA A 247 -6.68 6.41 27.64
N VAL A 248 -6.65 7.37 28.55
CA VAL A 248 -7.76 7.67 29.46
C VAL A 248 -8.15 9.12 29.28
N ARG A 249 -9.43 9.35 29.03
CA ARG A 249 -10.02 10.68 28.97
C ARG A 249 -11.04 10.81 30.08
N GLN A 250 -10.85 11.81 30.94
CA GLN A 250 -11.80 12.23 31.97
C GLN A 250 -12.31 13.63 31.65
N GLN A 251 -13.61 13.78 31.56
CA GLN A 251 -14.26 15.08 31.47
C GLN A 251 -14.67 15.53 32.87
N LEU A 252 -14.25 16.72 33.28
CA LEU A 252 -14.57 17.34 34.58
C LEU A 252 -15.80 18.21 34.44
#